data_be70d58d31c22ccba30932dd159da02f
#
_entry.id   be70d58d31c22ccba30932dd159da02f
#
_cell.length_a   1.000
_cell.length_b   1.000
_cell.length_c   1.000
_cell.angle_alpha   90.00
_cell.angle_beta   90.00
_cell.angle_gamma   90.00
#
_symmetry.space_group_name_H-M   'P 1'
#
loop_
_entity.id
_entity.type
_entity.pdbx_description
1 polymer ?
#
loop_
_entity_poly.entity_id
_entity_poly.type
_entity_poly.pdbx_seq_one_letter_code
_entity_poly.pdbx_strand_id
1 'polypeptide(L)'
;MKAKKELLDRKITYAVAISGGVDSFAALHFLKMLKYRVYGLHFNHNLRPQNDLMQEACQRFCDDHDMMLVTDKREAGKGTLEHELRECRLNFFRSIPRPIICAHHLSDCAESYMMNAIKGQAEHLPIKPVSFFHGQPSMTILRPFLANKKKAMIKYAKNNGLMDYVVEDETNQHNCHYRNRIRNLILPLLEDKGLEKVVFKKFYSDF
;
A
#
# COMPACT_ATOMS: atom_id res chain seq x y z
N MET A 1 -0.39 13.91 -7.73
CA MET A 1 -1.05 12.67 -7.32
C MET A 1 -2.53 12.72 -7.70
N LYS A 2 -3.14 11.61 -8.07
CA LYS A 2 -4.56 11.51 -8.45
C LYS A 2 -5.15 10.25 -7.81
N ALA A 3 -6.45 10.27 -7.51
CA ALA A 3 -7.18 9.06 -7.09
C ALA A 3 -8.30 8.78 -8.10
N LYS A 4 -8.54 7.52 -8.41
CA LYS A 4 -9.68 7.06 -9.22
C LYS A 4 -10.97 7.30 -8.43
N LYS A 5 -11.64 8.40 -8.71
CA LYS A 5 -12.81 8.87 -7.93
C LYS A 5 -14.01 7.93 -8.04
N GLU A 6 -14.13 7.21 -9.13
CA GLU A 6 -15.19 6.26 -9.40
C GLU A 6 -15.18 5.06 -8.43
N LEU A 7 -14.05 4.82 -7.76
CA LEU A 7 -13.92 3.82 -6.68
C LEU A 7 -14.33 4.35 -5.31
N LEU A 8 -14.62 5.64 -5.17
CA LEU A 8 -14.78 6.30 -3.88
C LEU A 8 -16.09 7.08 -3.80
N ASP A 9 -16.84 6.87 -2.72
CA ASP A 9 -18.03 7.64 -2.38
C ASP A 9 -17.74 8.48 -1.13
N ARG A 10 -18.05 9.77 -1.17
CA ARG A 10 -17.86 10.70 -0.04
C ARG A 10 -18.78 10.42 1.16
N LYS A 11 -19.85 9.64 0.95
CA LYS A 11 -20.76 9.22 2.00
C LYS A 11 -20.22 8.06 2.85
N ILE A 12 -19.26 7.31 2.29
CA ILE A 12 -18.65 6.15 2.93
C ILE A 12 -17.41 6.58 3.73
N THR A 13 -17.23 5.98 4.90
CA THR A 13 -15.99 6.06 5.67
C THR A 13 -15.06 4.92 5.27
N TYR A 14 -13.79 5.23 5.01
CA TYR A 14 -12.76 4.27 4.61
C TYR A 14 -11.67 4.14 5.67
N ALA A 15 -11.20 2.93 5.88
CA ALA A 15 -9.94 2.67 6.56
C ALA A 15 -8.81 2.73 5.53
N VAL A 16 -7.74 3.50 5.77
CA VAL A 16 -6.58 3.56 4.88
C VAL A 16 -5.42 2.84 5.53
N ALA A 17 -4.96 1.76 4.88
CA ALA A 17 -3.83 0.98 5.39
C ALA A 17 -2.55 1.82 5.30
N ILE A 18 -1.94 2.11 6.46
CA ILE A 18 -0.68 2.83 6.58
C ILE A 18 0.39 1.93 7.20
N SER A 19 1.59 1.98 6.63
CA SER A 19 2.71 1.12 7.02
C SER A 19 3.90 1.87 7.60
N GLY A 20 3.80 3.18 7.78
CA GLY A 20 4.95 4.02 8.09
C GLY A 20 5.74 4.48 6.85
N GLY A 21 5.42 3.96 5.68
CA GLY A 21 6.08 4.33 4.42
C GLY A 21 5.42 5.51 3.71
N VAL A 22 6.21 6.20 2.87
CA VAL A 22 5.83 7.44 2.18
C VAL A 22 4.54 7.33 1.36
N ASP A 23 4.33 6.21 0.65
CA ASP A 23 3.17 6.03 -0.23
C ASP A 23 1.87 5.97 0.58
N SER A 24 1.91 5.32 1.73
CA SER A 24 0.75 5.16 2.61
C SER A 24 0.36 6.47 3.29
N PHE A 25 1.31 7.25 3.78
CA PHE A 25 1.05 8.58 4.34
C PHE A 25 0.55 9.56 3.27
N ALA A 26 1.18 9.55 2.09
CA ALA A 26 0.71 10.36 0.96
C ALA A 26 -0.74 10.05 0.58
N ALA A 27 -1.12 8.76 0.56
CA ALA A 27 -2.48 8.33 0.23
C ALA A 27 -3.50 8.81 1.27
N LEU A 28 -3.23 8.58 2.57
CA LEU A 28 -4.13 8.98 3.64
C LEU A 28 -4.31 10.51 3.68
N HIS A 29 -3.20 11.26 3.66
CA HIS A 29 -3.24 12.72 3.63
C HIS A 29 -4.00 13.24 2.41
N PHE A 30 -3.71 12.71 1.22
CA PHE A 30 -4.38 13.15 -0.02
C PHE A 30 -5.90 12.96 0.04
N LEU A 31 -6.37 11.83 0.56
CA LEU A 31 -7.80 11.57 0.70
C LEU A 31 -8.45 12.50 1.73
N LYS A 32 -7.78 12.78 2.86
CA LYS A 32 -8.24 13.77 3.84
C LYS A 32 -8.37 15.15 3.19
N MET A 33 -7.36 15.60 2.46
CA MET A 33 -7.37 16.91 1.78
C MET A 33 -8.48 17.01 0.72
N LEU A 34 -8.86 15.89 0.10
CA LEU A 34 -10.03 15.81 -0.78
C LEU A 34 -11.36 15.68 -0.03
N LYS A 35 -11.37 15.79 1.31
CA LYS A 35 -12.54 15.71 2.17
C LYS A 35 -13.30 14.37 2.11
N TYR A 36 -12.59 13.26 1.87
CA TYR A 36 -13.13 11.94 2.12
C TYR A 36 -13.12 11.64 3.62
N ARG A 37 -14.09 10.85 4.08
CA ARG A 37 -14.12 10.35 5.47
C ARG A 37 -13.14 9.19 5.58
N VAL A 38 -11.96 9.46 6.16
CA VAL A 38 -10.86 8.48 6.25
C VAL A 38 -10.27 8.44 7.65
N TYR A 39 -9.73 7.29 8.01
CA TYR A 39 -8.90 7.11 9.20
C TYR A 39 -7.76 6.13 8.89
N GLY A 40 -6.71 6.16 9.71
CA GLY A 40 -5.55 5.29 9.56
C GLY A 40 -5.83 3.88 10.07
N LEU A 41 -5.28 2.87 9.39
CA LEU A 41 -5.30 1.47 9.79
C LEU A 41 -3.88 0.93 9.74
N HIS A 42 -3.29 0.54 10.88
CA HIS A 42 -1.94 0.02 10.95
C HIS A 42 -1.90 -1.36 11.60
N PHE A 43 -1.16 -2.29 10.99
CA PHE A 43 -0.89 -3.60 11.55
C PHE A 43 0.59 -3.75 11.85
N ASN A 44 0.92 -3.87 13.13
CA ASN A 44 2.29 -4.09 13.57
C ASN A 44 2.65 -5.59 13.51
N HIS A 45 3.55 -5.94 12.61
CA HIS A 45 4.00 -7.33 12.44
C HIS A 45 4.82 -7.86 13.63
N ASN A 46 5.31 -7.00 14.51
CA ASN A 46 6.04 -7.36 15.72
C ASN A 46 7.20 -8.34 15.48
N LEU A 47 7.96 -8.09 14.42
CA LEU A 47 9.12 -8.90 14.05
C LEU A 47 10.44 -8.31 14.54
N ARG A 48 10.50 -6.99 14.65
CA ARG A 48 11.69 -6.19 14.93
C ARG A 48 11.30 -4.91 15.65
N PRO A 49 12.23 -4.30 16.42
CA PRO A 49 11.98 -3.00 17.08
C PRO A 49 11.51 -1.91 16.12
N GLN A 50 11.96 -1.95 14.85
CA GLN A 50 11.56 -0.99 13.83
C GLN A 50 10.05 -1.02 13.54
N ASN A 51 9.35 -2.15 13.78
CA ASN A 51 7.90 -2.21 13.62
C ASN A 51 7.18 -1.33 14.65
N ASP A 52 7.73 -1.20 15.85
CA ASP A 52 7.19 -0.30 16.87
C ASP A 52 7.42 1.18 16.48
N LEU A 53 8.60 1.51 15.95
CA LEU A 53 8.87 2.88 15.41
C LEU A 53 7.92 3.22 14.25
N MET A 54 7.59 2.27 13.38
CA MET A 54 6.60 2.47 12.32
C MET A 54 5.20 2.75 12.90
N GLN A 55 4.81 2.03 13.95
CA GLN A 55 3.53 2.26 14.62
C GLN A 55 3.48 3.63 15.29
N GLU A 56 4.54 4.02 16.00
CA GLU A 56 4.66 5.35 16.62
C GLU A 56 4.59 6.46 15.56
N ALA A 57 5.27 6.31 14.44
CA ALA A 57 5.20 7.25 13.32
C ALA A 57 3.78 7.35 12.73
N CYS A 58 3.06 6.22 12.62
CA CYS A 58 1.66 6.22 12.18
C CYS A 58 0.76 6.95 13.18
N GLN A 59 0.99 6.76 14.49
CA GLN A 59 0.23 7.46 15.55
C GLN A 59 0.48 8.97 15.47
N ARG A 60 1.75 9.39 15.52
CA ARG A 60 2.12 10.81 15.41
C ARG A 60 1.55 11.46 14.16
N PHE A 61 1.65 10.79 13.01
CA PHE A 61 1.07 11.30 11.78
C PHE A 61 -0.44 11.52 11.89
N CYS A 62 -1.17 10.56 12.47
CA CYS A 62 -2.62 10.67 12.64
C CYS A 62 -3.00 11.78 13.62
N ASP A 63 -2.27 11.90 14.74
CA ASP A 63 -2.51 12.93 15.77
C ASP A 63 -2.28 14.34 15.20
N ASP A 64 -1.16 14.57 14.52
CA ASP A 64 -0.81 15.87 13.93
C ASP A 64 -1.77 16.29 12.80
N HIS A 65 -2.51 15.35 12.24
CA HIS A 65 -3.48 15.61 11.18
C HIS A 65 -4.94 15.41 11.60
N ASP A 66 -5.25 15.37 12.90
CA ASP A 66 -6.61 15.15 13.45
C ASP A 66 -7.32 13.95 12.79
N MET A 67 -6.66 12.81 12.77
CA MET A 67 -7.21 11.56 12.25
C MET A 67 -7.14 10.46 13.30
N MET A 68 -8.17 9.62 13.34
CA MET A 68 -8.14 8.42 14.16
C MET A 68 -7.18 7.39 13.55
N LEU A 69 -6.46 6.64 14.41
CA LEU A 69 -5.71 5.46 14.04
C LEU A 69 -6.31 4.23 14.73
N VAL A 70 -6.54 3.17 13.98
CA VAL A 70 -6.86 1.84 14.50
C VAL A 70 -5.65 0.94 14.27
N THR A 71 -5.15 0.32 15.33
CA THR A 71 -3.98 -0.54 15.27
C THR A 71 -4.26 -1.92 15.84
N ASP A 72 -3.52 -2.90 15.37
CA ASP A 72 -3.39 -4.21 15.99
C ASP A 72 -1.94 -4.68 15.87
N LYS A 73 -1.53 -5.58 16.75
CA LYS A 73 -0.17 -6.07 16.85
C LYS A 73 -0.17 -7.60 16.87
N ARG A 74 0.65 -8.20 16.02
CA ARG A 74 0.83 -9.64 16.01
C ARG A 74 1.46 -10.13 17.32
N GLU A 75 0.99 -11.26 17.84
CA GLU A 75 1.61 -11.91 18.98
C GLU A 75 3.05 -12.35 18.64
N ALA A 76 3.98 -12.11 19.55
CA ALA A 76 5.37 -12.54 19.39
C ALA A 76 5.47 -14.07 19.27
N GLY A 77 6.41 -14.54 18.44
CA GLY A 77 6.69 -15.98 18.28
C GLY A 77 5.75 -16.73 17.33
N LYS A 78 4.67 -16.11 16.81
CA LYS A 78 3.78 -16.76 15.82
C LYS A 78 4.22 -16.43 14.40
N GLY A 79 4.62 -17.46 13.63
CA GLY A 79 4.85 -17.41 12.17
C GLY A 79 5.78 -16.28 11.70
N THR A 80 6.77 -16.60 10.93
CA THR A 80 7.70 -15.60 10.35
C THR A 80 7.71 -15.63 8.83
N LEU A 81 6.99 -16.57 8.23
CA LEU A 81 6.90 -16.71 6.80
C LEU A 81 6.01 -15.59 6.20
N GLU A 82 6.36 -15.11 5.04
CA GLU A 82 5.67 -13.98 4.37
C GLU A 82 4.15 -14.20 4.24
N HIS A 83 3.74 -15.43 3.92
CA HIS A 83 2.31 -15.75 3.80
C HIS A 83 1.57 -15.70 5.14
N GLU A 84 2.21 -16.15 6.25
CA GLU A 84 1.63 -16.09 7.60
C GLU A 84 1.46 -14.65 8.07
N LEU A 85 2.47 -13.82 7.84
CA LEU A 85 2.42 -12.39 8.15
C LEU A 85 1.31 -11.69 7.36
N ARG A 86 1.15 -12.08 6.10
CA ARG A 86 0.06 -11.60 5.25
C ARG A 86 -1.30 -12.02 5.80
N GLU A 87 -1.46 -13.28 6.22
CA GLU A 87 -2.73 -13.77 6.78
C GLU A 87 -3.07 -13.08 8.11
N CYS A 88 -2.11 -12.89 9.00
CA CYS A 88 -2.33 -12.12 10.24
C CYS A 88 -2.88 -10.72 9.93
N ARG A 89 -2.25 -9.99 9.00
CA ARG A 89 -2.72 -8.67 8.57
C ARG A 89 -4.11 -8.73 7.92
N LEU A 90 -4.38 -9.73 7.08
CA LEU A 90 -5.69 -9.86 6.44
C LEU A 90 -6.78 -10.20 7.46
N ASN A 91 -6.48 -10.96 8.51
CA ASN A 91 -7.42 -11.24 9.59
C ASN A 91 -7.76 -9.97 10.38
N PHE A 92 -6.77 -9.14 10.69
CA PHE A 92 -7.03 -7.82 11.25
C PHE A 92 -7.87 -6.96 10.30
N PHE A 93 -7.57 -6.93 9.01
CA PHE A 93 -8.36 -6.19 8.04
C PHE A 93 -9.81 -6.67 7.94
N ARG A 94 -10.05 -7.98 8.09
CA ARG A 94 -11.42 -8.55 8.13
C ARG A 94 -12.23 -8.08 9.34
N SER A 95 -11.58 -7.76 10.47
CA SER A 95 -12.28 -7.24 11.65
C SER A 95 -12.79 -5.80 11.48
N ILE A 96 -12.36 -5.11 10.42
CA ILE A 96 -12.71 -3.72 10.15
C ILE A 96 -14.01 -3.66 9.33
N PRO A 97 -15.11 -3.11 9.85
CA PRO A 97 -16.40 -3.09 9.16
C PRO A 97 -16.50 -1.95 8.12
N ARG A 98 -15.41 -1.65 7.45
CA ARG A 98 -15.30 -0.57 6.45
C ARG A 98 -14.45 -1.04 5.27
N PRO A 99 -14.70 -0.52 4.05
CA PRO A 99 -13.80 -0.75 2.93
C PRO A 99 -12.41 -0.20 3.24
N ILE A 100 -11.38 -0.96 2.85
CA ILE A 100 -9.99 -0.63 3.12
C ILE A 100 -9.33 -0.08 1.86
N ILE A 101 -8.61 1.02 1.97
CA ILE A 101 -7.83 1.59 0.89
C ILE A 101 -6.36 1.23 1.10
N CYS A 102 -5.72 0.70 0.05
CA CYS A 102 -4.28 0.47 -0.01
C CYS A 102 -3.63 1.43 -1.00
N ALA A 103 -2.45 1.92 -0.67
CA ALA A 103 -1.70 2.92 -1.43
C ALA A 103 -0.88 2.33 -2.60
N HIS A 104 -1.26 1.17 -3.14
CA HIS A 104 -0.55 0.60 -4.29
C HIS A 104 -0.58 1.53 -5.49
N HIS A 105 0.53 1.60 -6.19
CA HIS A 105 0.77 2.50 -7.31
C HIS A 105 1.30 1.75 -8.54
N LEU A 106 1.58 2.45 -9.63
CA LEU A 106 1.94 1.83 -10.91
C LEU A 106 3.26 1.03 -10.87
N SER A 107 4.23 1.47 -10.06
CA SER A 107 5.48 0.71 -9.89
C SER A 107 5.24 -0.64 -9.19
N ASP A 108 4.27 -0.73 -8.24
CA ASP A 108 3.87 -2.03 -7.65
C ASP A 108 3.21 -2.94 -8.69
N CYS A 109 2.46 -2.33 -9.63
CA CYS A 109 1.87 -3.08 -10.75
C CYS A 109 2.96 -3.63 -11.66
N ALA A 110 4.01 -2.84 -11.95
CA ALA A 110 5.14 -3.29 -12.76
C ALA A 110 5.92 -4.43 -12.06
N GLU A 111 6.16 -4.32 -10.74
CA GLU A 111 6.75 -5.42 -9.96
C GLU A 111 5.94 -6.70 -10.07
N SER A 112 4.63 -6.60 -9.81
CA SER A 112 3.72 -7.75 -9.85
C SER A 112 3.60 -8.34 -11.26
N TYR A 113 3.62 -7.50 -12.29
CA TYR A 113 3.65 -7.94 -13.68
C TYR A 113 4.92 -8.75 -13.98
N MET A 114 6.09 -8.28 -13.57
CA MET A 114 7.34 -9.01 -13.77
C MET A 114 7.34 -10.35 -13.03
N MET A 115 6.83 -10.38 -11.79
CA MET A 115 6.68 -11.63 -11.03
C MET A 115 5.74 -12.62 -11.73
N ASN A 116 4.65 -12.14 -12.31
CA ASN A 116 3.70 -12.97 -13.07
C ASN A 116 4.33 -13.44 -14.38
N ALA A 117 5.01 -12.57 -15.12
CA ALA A 117 5.65 -12.89 -16.39
C ALA A 117 6.69 -14.00 -16.25
N ILE A 118 7.52 -13.95 -15.21
CA ILE A 118 8.53 -14.98 -14.93
C ILE A 118 7.88 -16.34 -14.62
N LYS A 119 6.64 -16.33 -14.10
CA LYS A 119 5.84 -17.57 -13.87
C LYS A 119 5.03 -18.01 -15.10
N GLY A 120 5.21 -17.39 -16.25
CA GLY A 120 4.39 -17.66 -17.45
C GLY A 120 2.97 -17.09 -17.40
N GLN A 121 2.70 -16.13 -16.54
CA GLN A 121 1.37 -15.56 -16.27
C GLN A 121 1.30 -14.06 -16.63
N ALA A 122 1.97 -13.65 -17.70
CA ALA A 122 2.06 -12.24 -18.13
C ALA A 122 0.70 -11.62 -18.54
N GLU A 123 -0.31 -12.43 -18.78
CA GLU A 123 -1.67 -11.96 -19.14
C GLU A 123 -2.53 -11.66 -17.91
N HIS A 124 -2.13 -12.12 -16.73
CA HIS A 124 -2.89 -11.86 -15.51
C HIS A 124 -2.77 -10.41 -15.07
N LEU A 125 -3.90 -9.81 -14.70
CA LEU A 125 -3.95 -8.47 -14.10
C LEU A 125 -3.06 -8.42 -12.86
N PRO A 126 -2.00 -7.59 -12.86
CA PRO A 126 -0.99 -7.61 -11.78
C PRO A 126 -1.58 -7.29 -10.41
N ILE A 127 -2.34 -6.21 -10.30
CA ILE A 127 -3.02 -5.77 -9.07
C ILE A 127 -4.43 -5.33 -9.43
N LYS A 128 -5.44 -5.96 -8.82
CA LYS A 128 -6.85 -5.59 -9.03
C LYS A 128 -7.16 -4.24 -8.38
N PRO A 129 -7.84 -3.31 -9.07
CA PRO A 129 -8.32 -2.05 -8.47
C PRO A 129 -9.23 -2.27 -7.27
N VAL A 130 -10.08 -3.29 -7.35
CA VAL A 130 -10.97 -3.73 -6.27
C VAL A 130 -10.74 -5.22 -6.03
N SER A 131 -10.62 -5.60 -4.78
CA SER A 131 -10.58 -7.01 -4.37
C SER A 131 -11.67 -7.26 -3.34
N PHE A 132 -12.53 -8.24 -3.62
CA PHE A 132 -13.54 -8.73 -2.69
C PHE A 132 -13.04 -10.03 -2.06
N PHE A 133 -13.07 -10.09 -0.75
CA PHE A 133 -12.77 -11.30 0.01
C PHE A 133 -14.07 -11.78 0.64
N HIS A 134 -14.59 -12.87 0.07
CA HIS A 134 -15.77 -13.51 0.62
C HIS A 134 -15.41 -14.24 1.92
N GLY A 135 -16.36 -14.26 2.84
CA GLY A 135 -16.20 -14.85 4.19
C GLY A 135 -17.04 -14.08 5.19
N GLN A 136 -17.02 -14.50 6.45
CA GLN A 136 -17.67 -13.78 7.54
C GLN A 136 -16.61 -13.34 8.55
N PRO A 137 -16.36 -12.01 8.65
CA PRO A 137 -16.92 -10.94 7.84
C PRO A 137 -16.30 -10.84 6.43
N SER A 138 -17.06 -10.30 5.47
CA SER A 138 -16.56 -9.98 4.14
C SER A 138 -15.71 -8.70 4.17
N MET A 139 -14.72 -8.62 3.30
CA MET A 139 -13.80 -7.49 3.23
C MET A 139 -13.63 -6.99 1.79
N THR A 140 -13.61 -5.67 1.62
CA THR A 140 -13.32 -5.02 0.34
C THR A 140 -12.04 -4.20 0.45
N ILE A 141 -11.11 -4.41 -0.48
CA ILE A 141 -9.89 -3.61 -0.61
C ILE A 141 -9.95 -2.81 -1.92
N LEU A 142 -9.78 -1.50 -1.80
CA LEU A 142 -9.75 -0.55 -2.90
C LEU A 142 -8.33 -0.03 -3.12
N ARG A 143 -7.94 0.22 -4.38
CA ARG A 143 -6.63 0.74 -4.74
C ARG A 143 -6.77 1.89 -5.75
N PRO A 144 -7.16 3.08 -5.29
CA PRO A 144 -7.49 4.19 -6.16
C PRO A 144 -6.26 4.89 -6.76
N PHE A 145 -5.04 4.47 -6.42
CA PHE A 145 -3.80 5.14 -6.81
C PHE A 145 -2.99 4.40 -7.89
N LEU A 146 -3.49 3.31 -8.47
CA LEU A 146 -2.74 2.45 -9.39
C LEU A 146 -2.20 3.16 -10.64
N ALA A 147 -2.82 4.28 -11.06
CA ALA A 147 -2.34 5.08 -12.18
C ALA A 147 -1.18 6.03 -11.83
N ASN A 148 -0.81 6.16 -10.55
CA ASN A 148 0.27 7.05 -10.14
C ASN A 148 1.62 6.35 -10.19
N LYS A 149 2.64 7.04 -10.67
CA LYS A 149 4.02 6.60 -10.49
C LYS A 149 4.48 6.87 -9.04
N LYS A 150 5.38 6.04 -8.52
CA LYS A 150 6.00 6.23 -7.20
C LYS A 150 6.55 7.65 -7.01
N LYS A 151 7.23 8.18 -8.04
CA LYS A 151 7.77 9.56 -8.04
C LYS A 151 6.68 10.61 -7.73
N ALA A 152 5.43 10.42 -8.18
CA ALA A 152 4.32 11.33 -7.89
C ALA A 152 3.86 11.26 -6.44
N MET A 153 3.88 10.06 -5.82
CA MET A 153 3.60 9.88 -4.40
C MET A 153 4.64 10.58 -3.53
N ILE A 154 5.92 10.34 -3.83
CA ILE A 154 7.06 10.98 -3.14
C ILE A 154 7.02 12.50 -3.29
N LYS A 155 6.79 13.02 -4.52
CA LYS A 155 6.67 14.46 -4.75
C LYS A 155 5.54 15.08 -3.92
N TYR A 156 4.39 14.40 -3.86
CA TYR A 156 3.28 14.85 -3.04
C TYR A 156 3.66 14.89 -1.56
N ALA A 157 4.28 13.83 -1.03
CA ALA A 157 4.71 13.76 0.35
C ALA A 157 5.70 14.88 0.71
N LYS A 158 6.71 15.12 -0.15
CA LYS A 158 7.68 16.22 0.04
C LYS A 158 7.01 17.58 0.08
N ASN A 159 6.09 17.86 -0.84
CA ASN A 159 5.41 19.15 -0.94
C ASN A 159 4.45 19.44 0.23
N ASN A 160 4.11 18.43 1.01
CA ASN A 160 3.18 18.55 2.14
C ASN A 160 3.83 18.25 3.49
N GLY A 161 5.18 18.20 3.57
CA GLY A 161 5.90 18.00 4.85
C GLY A 161 5.74 16.62 5.47
N LEU A 162 5.37 15.58 4.65
CA LEU A 162 5.09 14.26 5.20
C LEU A 162 6.34 13.39 5.37
N MET A 163 7.50 13.88 4.92
CA MET A 163 8.73 13.09 4.96
C MET A 163 9.25 12.87 6.39
N ASP A 164 8.91 13.75 7.33
CA ASP A 164 9.36 13.67 8.72
C ASP A 164 8.70 12.52 9.51
N TYR A 165 7.61 11.97 8.97
CA TYR A 165 6.93 10.80 9.53
C TYR A 165 7.43 9.47 8.94
N VAL A 166 8.16 9.52 7.80
CA VAL A 166 8.52 8.30 7.07
C VAL A 166 9.59 7.53 7.82
N VAL A 167 9.28 6.27 8.14
CA VAL A 167 10.25 5.31 8.65
C VAL A 167 10.66 4.39 7.50
N GLU A 168 11.94 4.42 7.13
CA GLU A 168 12.47 3.54 6.10
C GLU A 168 12.54 2.10 6.63
N ASP A 169 11.93 1.18 5.90
CA ASP A 169 12.08 -0.26 6.20
C ASP A 169 13.40 -0.76 5.59
N GLU A 170 14.37 -1.03 6.46
CA GLU A 170 15.68 -1.56 6.08
C GLU A 170 15.60 -2.82 5.21
N THR A 171 14.54 -3.63 5.38
CA THR A 171 14.35 -4.84 4.56
C THR A 171 14.12 -4.55 3.10
N ASN A 172 13.67 -3.35 2.74
CA ASN A 172 13.53 -2.94 1.35
C ASN A 172 14.88 -2.83 0.62
N GLN A 173 15.97 -2.62 1.36
CA GLN A 173 17.32 -2.55 0.81
C GLN A 173 17.96 -3.94 0.62
N HIS A 174 17.48 -4.95 1.35
CA HIS A 174 18.02 -6.30 1.26
C HIS A 174 17.39 -7.09 0.11
N ASN A 175 18.25 -7.63 -0.78
CA ASN A 175 17.84 -8.45 -1.92
C ASN A 175 17.56 -9.92 -1.57
N CYS A 176 17.35 -10.28 -0.30
CA CYS A 176 17.00 -11.63 0.12
C CYS A 176 15.62 -12.07 -0.38
N HIS A 177 14.66 -11.15 -0.45
CA HIS A 177 13.35 -11.44 -0.99
C HIS A 177 13.31 -11.25 -2.51
N TYR A 178 12.67 -12.19 -3.20
CA TYR A 178 12.57 -12.17 -4.67
C TYR A 178 11.94 -10.88 -5.21
N ARG A 179 10.93 -10.36 -4.52
CA ARG A 179 10.30 -9.08 -4.87
C ARG A 179 11.27 -7.90 -4.78
N ASN A 180 12.11 -7.87 -3.75
CA ASN A 180 13.12 -6.82 -3.59
C ASN A 180 14.19 -6.89 -4.69
N ARG A 181 14.57 -8.10 -5.14
CA ARG A 181 15.46 -8.25 -6.30
C ARG A 181 14.87 -7.66 -7.57
N ILE A 182 13.60 -7.92 -7.84
CA ILE A 182 12.92 -7.31 -9.00
C ILE A 182 12.91 -5.79 -8.86
N ARG A 183 12.51 -5.26 -7.71
CA ARG A 183 12.43 -3.83 -7.42
C ARG A 183 13.78 -3.12 -7.55
N ASN A 184 14.83 -3.69 -6.97
CA ASN A 184 16.11 -3.02 -6.80
C ASN A 184 17.07 -3.26 -7.97
N LEU A 185 16.98 -4.40 -8.67
CA LEU A 185 17.94 -4.80 -9.71
C LEU A 185 17.33 -4.80 -11.11
N ILE A 186 16.07 -5.19 -11.26
CA ILE A 186 15.47 -5.39 -12.59
C ILE A 186 14.69 -4.15 -13.03
N LEU A 187 13.80 -3.63 -12.18
CA LEU A 187 12.96 -2.48 -12.55
C LEU A 187 13.75 -1.24 -12.95
N PRO A 188 14.87 -0.87 -12.29
CA PRO A 188 15.66 0.29 -12.70
C PRO A 188 16.17 0.16 -14.12
N LEU A 189 16.57 -1.05 -14.57
CA LEU A 189 17.04 -1.33 -15.92
C LEU A 189 15.93 -1.21 -16.99
N LEU A 190 14.68 -1.35 -16.56
CA LEU A 190 13.50 -1.31 -17.43
C LEU A 190 12.73 0.01 -17.34
N GLU A 191 13.08 0.90 -16.41
CA GLU A 191 12.41 2.20 -16.25
C GLU A 191 12.54 3.04 -17.52
N ASP A 192 13.73 3.12 -18.11
CA ASP A 192 13.99 3.84 -19.35
C ASP A 192 13.34 3.19 -20.59
N LYS A 193 13.06 1.88 -20.51
CA LYS A 193 12.34 1.15 -21.56
C LYS A 193 10.82 1.31 -21.44
N GLY A 194 10.35 2.04 -20.43
CA GLY A 194 8.95 2.38 -20.27
C GLY A 194 8.06 1.25 -19.81
N LEU A 195 8.55 0.28 -19.02
CA LEU A 195 7.78 -0.86 -18.52
C LEU A 195 6.47 -0.41 -17.83
N GLU A 196 6.52 0.59 -16.95
CA GLU A 196 5.32 1.13 -16.29
C GLU A 196 4.26 1.60 -17.31
N LYS A 197 4.70 2.24 -18.40
CA LYS A 197 3.78 2.71 -19.47
C LYS A 197 3.14 1.53 -20.19
N VAL A 198 3.90 0.47 -20.45
CA VAL A 198 3.39 -0.76 -21.08
C VAL A 198 2.36 -1.42 -20.17
N VAL A 199 2.67 -1.60 -18.88
CA VAL A 199 1.77 -2.20 -17.89
C VAL A 199 0.49 -1.36 -17.74
N PHE A 200 0.63 -0.02 -17.67
CA PHE A 200 -0.52 0.88 -17.60
C PHE A 200 -1.42 0.72 -18.84
N LYS A 201 -0.85 0.78 -20.04
CA LYS A 201 -1.61 0.66 -21.29
C LYS A 201 -2.31 -0.70 -21.42
N LYS A 202 -1.63 -1.78 -21.00
CA LYS A 202 -2.18 -3.14 -21.11
C LYS A 202 -3.32 -3.41 -20.12
N PHE A 203 -3.24 -2.92 -18.89
CA PHE A 203 -4.12 -3.37 -17.80
C PHE A 203 -4.95 -2.26 -17.15
N TYR A 204 -4.59 -1.00 -17.34
CA TYR A 204 -5.16 0.12 -16.59
C TYR A 204 -5.52 1.31 -17.48
N SER A 205 -5.64 1.13 -18.81
CA SER A 205 -5.98 2.23 -19.74
C SER A 205 -7.30 2.91 -19.40
N ASP A 206 -8.24 2.14 -18.86
CA ASP A 206 -9.58 2.63 -18.48
C ASP A 206 -9.66 3.07 -16.99
N PHE A 207 -8.50 3.13 -16.33
CA PHE A 207 -8.40 3.44 -14.89
C PHE A 207 -8.31 4.94 -14.58
#